data_3ac563e34d8be0fc95585b7a36b2a825
#
_entry.id   3ac563e34d8be0fc95585b7a36b2a825
#
_cell.length_a   1.000
_cell.length_b   1.000
_cell.length_c   1.000
_cell.angle_alpha   90.00
_cell.angle_beta   90.00
_cell.angle_gamma   90.00
#
_symmetry.space_group_name_H-M   'P 1'
#
loop_
_entity.id
_entity.type
_entity.pdbx_description
1 polymer ?
#
loop_
_entity_poly.entity_id
_entity_poly.type
_entity_poly.pdbx_seq_one_letter_code
_entity_poly.pdbx_strand_id
1 'polypeptide(L)'
;MKMKSTFIAATLLLVSVMTEGGLSAQNPIVQTCFTTDPAPMVHDGTLYVYTGHDEDKADFFWMQEWRVYSTKDMVNWTDHGSPLAIESFDWADDRAWAAQCVERNGKFYWYVCLHSKLSNTMAIGVAVGDSPVGPFKDAIGKPLHDGSWDYIDPTVFIDDDGRAYLYWGNPNIYYAELNDDMISLKGEVGKLEQTVESFGAPNPEKRVKDVKYKDTYTEGPWLHKREGKYYLLYAAGGVPEHIAYSMSDGPLGPWKYMGEIMPLQDTGSFTNHCGVIDYKGNSYFFYHTGKLPGGGGFGRSTAVEQFKYNADGTFPIINATREGVSPVGTLNPY
;
A
#
# COMPACT_ATOMS: atom_id res chain seq x y z
N MET A 1 33.99 -46.17 65.62
CA MET A 1 33.20 -46.50 64.46
C MET A 1 32.96 -45.17 63.76
N LYS A 2 33.74 -44.92 62.66
CA LYS A 2 33.66 -43.64 61.92
C LYS A 2 32.76 -43.82 60.70
N MET A 3 31.64 -43.17 60.63
CA MET A 3 30.76 -43.11 59.45
C MET A 3 31.38 -42.17 58.41
N LYS A 4 31.63 -42.68 57.23
CA LYS A 4 32.00 -41.89 56.07
C LYS A 4 30.72 -41.45 55.35
N SER A 5 30.45 -40.14 55.28
CA SER A 5 29.41 -39.56 54.53
C SER A 5 29.90 -39.34 53.09
N THR A 6 29.25 -39.98 52.15
CA THR A 6 29.52 -39.82 50.70
C THR A 6 28.57 -38.77 50.15
N PHE A 7 29.09 -37.61 49.77
CA PHE A 7 28.34 -36.59 49.01
C PHE A 7 28.33 -36.98 47.54
N ILE A 8 27.15 -37.24 47.00
CA ILE A 8 26.92 -37.38 45.56
C ILE A 8 26.60 -35.97 45.03
N ALA A 9 27.48 -35.39 44.25
CA ALA A 9 27.23 -34.15 43.52
C ALA A 9 26.43 -34.48 42.28
N ALA A 10 25.17 -34.08 42.25
CA ALA A 10 24.33 -34.13 41.05
C ALA A 10 24.64 -32.90 40.18
N THR A 11 25.33 -33.13 39.07
CA THR A 11 25.55 -32.11 38.03
C THR A 11 24.29 -31.97 37.21
N LEU A 12 23.54 -30.89 37.42
CA LEU A 12 22.42 -30.52 36.53
C LEU A 12 23.00 -29.97 35.22
N LEU A 13 22.86 -30.73 34.16
CA LEU A 13 23.13 -30.26 32.80
C LEU A 13 21.93 -29.38 32.34
N LEU A 14 22.07 -28.06 32.38
CA LEU A 14 21.15 -27.17 31.73
C LEU A 14 21.37 -27.26 30.21
N VAL A 15 20.53 -28.01 29.52
CA VAL A 15 20.41 -27.93 28.07
C VAL A 15 19.62 -26.70 27.75
N SER A 16 20.29 -25.61 27.39
CA SER A 16 19.63 -24.44 26.77
C SER A 16 19.23 -24.86 25.37
N VAL A 17 17.96 -25.15 25.17
CA VAL A 17 17.37 -25.21 23.83
C VAL A 17 17.40 -23.78 23.30
N MET A 18 18.42 -23.45 22.52
CA MET A 18 18.37 -22.27 21.66
C MET A 18 17.32 -22.58 20.57
N THR A 19 16.13 -22.08 20.73
CA THR A 19 15.22 -21.96 19.61
C THR A 19 15.87 -20.96 18.66
N GLU A 20 16.26 -21.42 17.49
CA GLU A 20 16.57 -20.51 16.36
C GLU A 20 15.29 -19.73 16.03
N GLY A 21 15.07 -18.65 16.75
CA GLY A 21 14.12 -17.62 16.38
C GLY A 21 14.69 -16.95 15.14
N GLY A 22 14.28 -17.41 13.95
CA GLY A 22 14.61 -16.72 12.73
C GLY A 22 14.18 -15.24 12.86
N LEU A 23 15.02 -14.32 12.39
CA LEU A 23 14.62 -12.92 12.26
C LEU A 23 13.35 -12.88 11.42
N SER A 24 12.25 -12.34 11.95
CA SER A 24 11.07 -11.99 11.19
C SER A 24 10.85 -10.49 11.31
N ALA A 25 10.40 -9.85 10.24
CA ALA A 25 9.94 -8.49 10.34
C ALA A 25 8.64 -8.49 11.14
N GLN A 26 8.58 -7.76 12.24
CA GLN A 26 7.34 -7.58 12.97
C GLN A 26 6.49 -6.48 12.30
N ASN A 27 5.19 -6.73 12.18
CA ASN A 27 4.25 -5.70 11.79
C ASN A 27 3.89 -4.78 12.99
N PRO A 28 3.84 -3.46 12.78
CA PRO A 28 4.18 -2.76 11.53
C PRO A 28 5.69 -2.76 11.26
N ILE A 29 6.06 -2.71 9.95
CA ILE A 29 7.46 -2.78 9.51
C ILE A 29 8.28 -1.54 9.86
N VAL A 30 7.63 -0.40 10.03
CA VAL A 30 8.21 0.86 10.53
C VAL A 30 7.61 1.13 11.92
N GLN A 31 8.48 1.32 12.91
CA GLN A 31 8.08 1.51 14.30
C GLN A 31 8.55 2.86 14.88
N THR A 32 9.16 3.69 14.07
CA THR A 32 9.73 4.98 14.47
C THR A 32 8.80 6.16 14.24
N CYS A 33 7.84 6.02 13.34
CA CYS A 33 6.80 7.00 13.02
C CYS A 33 5.59 6.30 12.39
N PHE A 34 4.48 7.02 12.27
CA PHE A 34 3.31 6.53 11.55
C PHE A 34 3.54 6.57 10.04
N THR A 35 3.19 5.48 9.36
CA THR A 35 3.35 5.31 7.90
C THR A 35 2.10 4.67 7.35
N THR A 36 1.49 5.26 6.34
CA THR A 36 0.19 4.81 5.84
C THR A 36 0.19 4.61 4.33
N ASP A 37 -0.86 4.01 3.80
CA ASP A 37 -1.15 3.88 2.38
C ASP A 37 0.05 3.35 1.57
N PRO A 38 0.57 2.15 1.91
CA PRO A 38 1.83 1.65 1.37
C PRO A 38 1.73 1.31 -0.13
N ALA A 39 2.65 1.87 -0.91
CA ALA A 39 2.78 1.61 -2.35
C ALA A 39 4.15 0.98 -2.65
N PRO A 40 4.24 -0.35 -2.78
CA PRO A 40 5.49 -1.03 -3.06
C PRO A 40 5.92 -0.92 -4.52
N MET A 41 7.24 -0.82 -4.75
CA MET A 41 7.87 -0.85 -6.06
C MET A 41 9.18 -1.64 -5.99
N VAL A 42 9.48 -2.46 -6.99
CA VAL A 42 10.77 -3.13 -7.12
C VAL A 42 11.60 -2.45 -8.20
N HIS A 43 12.84 -2.08 -7.87
CA HIS A 43 13.80 -1.54 -8.82
C HIS A 43 15.20 -2.06 -8.46
N ASP A 44 15.93 -2.56 -9.48
CA ASP A 44 17.29 -3.11 -9.35
C ASP A 44 17.47 -4.09 -8.17
N GLY A 45 16.53 -5.04 -8.04
CA GLY A 45 16.57 -6.08 -7.01
C GLY A 45 16.37 -5.60 -5.58
N THR A 46 16.00 -4.33 -5.39
CA THR A 46 15.61 -3.71 -4.13
C THR A 46 14.10 -3.43 -4.14
N LEU A 47 13.43 -3.74 -3.05
CA LEU A 47 12.04 -3.36 -2.86
C LEU A 47 11.99 -2.02 -2.11
N TYR A 48 11.26 -1.08 -2.64
CA TYR A 48 10.95 0.22 -2.06
C TYR A 48 9.48 0.25 -1.64
N VAL A 49 9.18 0.92 -0.54
CA VAL A 49 7.80 1.20 -0.12
C VAL A 49 7.67 2.70 0.09
N TYR A 50 6.77 3.29 -0.66
CA TYR A 50 6.37 4.69 -0.56
C TYR A 50 5.16 4.77 0.35
N THR A 51 5.17 5.67 1.32
CA THR A 51 4.10 5.80 2.30
C THR A 51 3.72 7.25 2.51
N GLY A 52 2.47 7.49 2.88
CA GLY A 52 2.11 8.72 3.57
C GLY A 52 2.64 8.72 5.01
N HIS A 53 2.59 9.86 5.67
CA HIS A 53 2.96 10.05 7.07
C HIS A 53 1.82 10.73 7.81
N ASP A 54 1.13 9.97 8.70
CA ASP A 54 0.16 10.55 9.63
C ASP A 54 0.91 11.33 10.73
N GLU A 55 0.52 12.57 10.96
CA GLU A 55 1.12 13.42 12.00
C GLU A 55 0.85 12.86 13.40
N ASP A 56 1.79 13.04 14.30
CA ASP A 56 1.66 12.60 15.69
C ASP A 56 0.46 13.26 16.38
N LYS A 57 -0.37 12.43 17.04
CA LYS A 57 -1.59 12.87 17.76
C LYS A 57 -2.66 13.50 16.88
N ALA A 58 -2.64 13.20 15.59
CA ALA A 58 -3.66 13.65 14.67
C ALA A 58 -5.07 13.15 15.09
N ASP A 59 -6.06 14.00 14.91
CA ASP A 59 -7.49 13.71 15.10
C ASP A 59 -8.25 13.71 13.75
N PHE A 60 -7.49 13.82 12.66
CA PHE A 60 -7.92 13.74 11.27
C PHE A 60 -6.74 13.25 10.43
N PHE A 61 -6.90 13.07 9.11
CA PHE A 61 -5.85 12.70 8.16
C PHE A 61 -4.91 13.89 7.88
N TRP A 62 -4.25 14.39 8.94
CA TRP A 62 -3.25 15.45 8.83
C TRP A 62 -1.95 14.83 8.37
N MET A 63 -1.57 15.12 7.13
CA MET A 63 -0.42 14.55 6.44
C MET A 63 0.23 15.63 5.59
N GLN A 64 1.55 15.84 5.78
CA GLN A 64 2.30 16.92 5.17
C GLN A 64 3.37 16.42 4.19
N GLU A 65 3.76 15.15 4.30
CA GLU A 65 4.88 14.57 3.56
C GLU A 65 4.65 13.10 3.22
N TRP A 66 5.49 12.61 2.31
CA TRP A 66 5.60 11.18 1.99
C TRP A 66 7.00 10.68 2.31
N ARG A 67 7.09 9.44 2.74
CA ARG A 67 8.34 8.79 3.14
C ARG A 67 8.67 7.61 2.26
N VAL A 68 9.95 7.26 2.20
CA VAL A 68 10.44 6.12 1.42
C VAL A 68 11.25 5.19 2.31
N TYR A 69 10.96 3.92 2.21
CA TYR A 69 11.69 2.84 2.86
C TYR A 69 12.16 1.82 1.84
N SER A 70 13.29 1.16 2.07
CA SER A 70 13.75 0.10 1.18
C SER A 70 14.28 -1.11 1.92
N THR A 71 14.20 -2.26 1.25
CA THR A 71 14.74 -3.53 1.77
C THR A 71 15.26 -4.41 0.64
N LYS A 72 16.23 -5.27 0.98
CA LYS A 72 16.69 -6.36 0.12
C LYS A 72 16.30 -7.75 0.63
N ASP A 73 15.75 -7.82 1.83
CA ASP A 73 15.47 -9.10 2.52
C ASP A 73 14.12 -9.15 3.24
N MET A 74 13.30 -8.09 3.16
CA MET A 74 11.98 -7.94 3.78
C MET A 74 11.98 -7.76 5.30
N VAL A 75 13.12 -7.83 5.98
CA VAL A 75 13.21 -7.68 7.44
C VAL A 75 14.09 -6.52 7.88
N ASN A 76 15.14 -6.20 7.11
CA ASN A 76 15.97 -5.02 7.34
C ASN A 76 15.56 -3.89 6.43
N TRP A 77 15.04 -2.81 7.01
CA TRP A 77 14.52 -1.66 6.30
C TRP A 77 15.44 -0.45 6.47
N THR A 78 15.73 0.23 5.37
CA THR A 78 16.43 1.51 5.37
C THR A 78 15.40 2.63 5.24
N ASP A 79 15.40 3.56 6.19
CA ASP A 79 14.61 4.81 6.12
C ASP A 79 15.38 5.84 5.30
N HIS A 80 14.76 6.34 4.23
CA HIS A 80 15.29 7.38 3.35
C HIS A 80 14.73 8.77 3.67
N GLY A 81 13.94 8.90 4.73
CA GLY A 81 13.29 10.13 5.12
C GLY A 81 12.14 10.53 4.20
N SER A 82 11.92 11.83 4.10
CA SER A 82 10.85 12.44 3.32
C SER A 82 11.42 13.19 2.11
N PRO A 83 11.56 12.54 0.95
CA PRO A 83 12.09 13.18 -0.26
C PRO A 83 11.05 13.99 -1.04
N LEU A 84 9.80 14.04 -0.59
CA LEU A 84 8.69 14.79 -1.18
C LEU A 84 7.71 15.23 -0.09
N ALA A 85 7.27 16.48 -0.17
CA ALA A 85 6.31 17.08 0.77
C ALA A 85 5.39 18.09 0.05
N ILE A 86 4.37 18.58 0.74
CA ILE A 86 3.41 19.57 0.18
C ILE A 86 4.12 20.77 -0.40
N GLU A 87 5.17 21.28 0.27
CA GLU A 87 5.94 22.44 -0.14
C GLU A 87 6.62 22.27 -1.50
N SER A 88 6.72 21.04 -2.00
CA SER A 88 7.24 20.77 -3.35
C SER A 88 6.25 21.19 -4.46
N PHE A 89 5.00 21.52 -4.11
CA PHE A 89 3.91 21.85 -5.04
C PHE A 89 3.35 23.25 -4.74
N ASP A 90 3.77 24.26 -5.48
CA ASP A 90 3.33 25.65 -5.28
C ASP A 90 1.80 25.84 -5.34
N TRP A 91 1.09 24.93 -6.00
CA TRP A 91 -0.36 24.95 -6.18
C TRP A 91 -1.15 24.25 -5.06
N ALA A 92 -0.46 23.54 -4.14
CA ALA A 92 -1.09 22.77 -3.06
C ALA A 92 -0.84 23.42 -1.68
N ASP A 93 -1.64 23.04 -0.68
CA ASP A 93 -1.51 23.55 0.69
C ASP A 93 -1.85 22.55 1.79
N ASP A 94 -2.42 21.38 1.47
CA ASP A 94 -2.83 20.40 2.48
C ASP A 94 -2.97 19.00 1.88
N ARG A 95 -3.11 17.98 2.73
CA ARG A 95 -3.52 16.58 2.41
C ARG A 95 -2.56 15.84 1.50
N ALA A 96 -1.32 15.64 1.95
CA ALA A 96 -0.37 14.72 1.32
C ALA A 96 -0.82 13.25 1.51
N TRP A 97 -1.97 12.89 0.89
CA TRP A 97 -2.62 11.60 1.10
C TRP A 97 -2.02 10.51 0.20
N ALA A 98 -2.74 9.39 0.06
CA ALA A 98 -2.22 8.20 -0.64
C ALA A 98 -1.61 8.52 -2.01
N ALA A 99 -0.50 7.85 -2.33
CA ALA A 99 0.31 8.15 -3.50
C ALA A 99 1.07 6.91 -3.97
N GLN A 100 1.48 6.88 -5.24
CA GLN A 100 2.27 5.78 -5.79
C GLN A 100 3.39 6.27 -6.69
N CYS A 101 4.57 5.67 -6.56
CA CYS A 101 5.71 5.89 -7.43
C CYS A 101 5.89 4.72 -8.41
N VAL A 102 6.20 5.04 -9.67
CA VAL A 102 6.58 4.08 -10.71
C VAL A 102 7.84 4.52 -11.43
N GLU A 103 8.59 3.56 -11.95
CA GLU A 103 9.79 3.85 -12.78
C GLU A 103 9.43 3.73 -14.26
N ARG A 104 9.95 4.65 -15.08
CA ARG A 104 9.95 4.54 -16.54
C ARG A 104 11.18 5.23 -17.13
N ASN A 105 11.96 4.48 -17.91
CA ASN A 105 13.13 4.99 -18.64
C ASN A 105 14.17 5.67 -17.73
N GLY A 106 14.42 5.13 -16.54
CA GLY A 106 15.38 5.64 -15.58
C GLY A 106 14.91 6.89 -14.81
N LYS A 107 13.64 7.24 -14.94
CA LYS A 107 12.99 8.28 -14.14
C LYS A 107 11.93 7.68 -13.23
N PHE A 108 11.73 8.30 -12.09
CA PHE A 108 10.75 7.91 -11.09
C PHE A 108 9.65 8.95 -11.03
N TYR A 109 8.41 8.54 -11.27
CA TYR A 109 7.23 9.40 -11.30
C TYR A 109 6.36 9.07 -10.10
N TRP A 110 6.21 10.02 -9.19
CA TRP A 110 5.43 9.86 -7.99
C TRP A 110 4.11 10.62 -8.12
N TYR A 111 3.03 9.87 -8.33
CA TYR A 111 1.68 10.42 -8.44
C TYR A 111 1.11 10.56 -7.05
N VAL A 112 0.61 11.75 -6.76
CA VAL A 112 0.15 12.19 -5.45
C VAL A 112 -1.25 12.78 -5.53
N CYS A 113 -1.99 12.78 -4.43
CA CYS A 113 -3.17 13.62 -4.30
C CYS A 113 -2.94 14.67 -3.20
N LEU A 114 -3.42 15.87 -3.45
CA LEU A 114 -3.24 17.04 -2.62
C LEU A 114 -4.48 17.94 -2.69
N HIS A 115 -4.71 18.74 -1.65
CA HIS A 115 -5.66 19.83 -1.74
C HIS A 115 -5.08 20.96 -2.61
N SER A 116 -5.83 21.32 -3.66
CA SER A 116 -5.44 22.35 -4.62
C SER A 116 -5.95 23.73 -4.21
N LYS A 117 -5.05 24.70 -4.11
CA LYS A 117 -5.41 26.12 -3.93
C LYS A 117 -6.13 26.71 -5.13
N LEU A 118 -6.02 26.08 -6.32
CA LEU A 118 -6.60 26.57 -7.55
C LEU A 118 -8.10 26.31 -7.65
N SER A 119 -8.51 25.08 -7.29
CA SER A 119 -9.94 24.65 -7.33
C SER A 119 -10.62 24.66 -5.97
N ASN A 120 -9.84 24.72 -4.87
CA ASN A 120 -10.29 24.49 -3.49
C ASN A 120 -10.93 23.10 -3.31
N THR A 121 -10.39 22.10 -4.01
CA THR A 121 -10.78 20.69 -3.95
C THR A 121 -9.53 19.81 -4.00
N MET A 122 -9.71 18.49 -4.01
CA MET A 122 -8.59 17.57 -4.25
C MET A 122 -8.15 17.58 -5.71
N ALA A 123 -6.89 17.28 -5.92
CA ALA A 123 -6.27 17.21 -7.24
C ALA A 123 -5.20 16.11 -7.27
N ILE A 124 -4.95 15.58 -8.46
CA ILE A 124 -3.86 14.65 -8.73
C ILE A 124 -2.66 15.45 -9.26
N GLY A 125 -1.50 15.26 -8.64
CA GLY A 125 -0.22 15.81 -9.08
C GLY A 125 0.77 14.71 -9.47
N VAL A 126 1.90 15.11 -10.04
CA VAL A 126 3.01 14.20 -10.33
C VAL A 126 4.34 14.89 -10.04
N ALA A 127 5.16 14.21 -9.23
CA ALA A 127 6.56 14.60 -9.02
C ALA A 127 7.50 13.67 -9.78
N VAL A 128 8.68 14.17 -10.15
CA VAL A 128 9.69 13.40 -10.86
C VAL A 128 11.04 13.44 -10.14
N GLY A 129 11.73 12.30 -10.10
CA GLY A 129 13.10 12.15 -9.58
C GLY A 129 13.97 11.31 -10.48
N ASP A 130 15.29 11.38 -10.27
CA ASP A 130 16.32 10.59 -10.97
C ASP A 130 16.72 9.33 -10.18
N SER A 131 16.14 9.14 -9.01
CA SER A 131 16.41 8.03 -8.10
C SER A 131 15.13 7.60 -7.40
N PRO A 132 14.98 6.31 -7.04
CA PRO A 132 13.80 5.83 -6.29
C PRO A 132 13.64 6.50 -4.91
N VAL A 133 14.70 7.10 -4.40
CA VAL A 133 14.70 7.82 -3.12
C VAL A 133 14.80 9.32 -3.27
N GLY A 134 14.60 9.83 -4.48
CA GLY A 134 14.62 11.25 -4.79
C GLY A 134 16.02 11.87 -4.91
N PRO A 135 16.13 13.22 -4.79
CA PRO A 135 15.01 14.13 -4.50
C PRO A 135 13.96 14.18 -5.61
N PHE A 136 12.71 14.39 -5.21
CA PHE A 136 11.60 14.59 -6.14
C PHE A 136 11.22 16.06 -6.23
N LYS A 137 10.65 16.45 -7.36
CA LYS A 137 10.12 17.80 -7.60
C LYS A 137 8.84 17.75 -8.41
N ASP A 138 7.95 18.71 -8.25
CA ASP A 138 6.78 18.88 -9.11
C ASP A 138 7.21 18.87 -10.58
N ALA A 139 6.61 17.96 -11.35
CA ALA A 139 7.00 17.73 -12.74
C ALA A 139 6.46 18.79 -13.71
N ILE A 140 5.33 19.45 -13.38
CA ILE A 140 4.60 20.31 -14.31
C ILE A 140 4.21 21.69 -13.73
N GLY A 141 4.42 21.92 -12.43
CA GLY A 141 4.11 23.20 -11.77
C GLY A 141 2.63 23.50 -11.61
N LYS A 142 1.76 22.50 -11.76
CA LYS A 142 0.31 22.56 -11.64
C LYS A 142 -0.27 21.16 -11.43
N PRO A 143 -1.54 21.00 -11.02
CA PRO A 143 -2.18 19.68 -11.00
C PRO A 143 -2.16 19.00 -12.39
N LEU A 144 -1.97 17.69 -12.39
CA LEU A 144 -2.18 16.84 -13.56
C LEU A 144 -3.68 16.73 -13.87
N HIS A 145 -4.51 16.65 -12.83
CA HIS A 145 -5.97 16.65 -12.90
C HIS A 145 -6.56 17.28 -11.64
N ASP A 146 -7.55 18.19 -11.78
CA ASP A 146 -8.04 19.07 -10.71
C ASP A 146 -9.55 19.24 -10.76
N GLY A 147 -10.17 19.63 -9.65
CA GLY A 147 -11.53 20.14 -9.64
C GLY A 147 -12.59 19.21 -9.02
N SER A 148 -12.22 18.20 -8.22
CA SER A 148 -13.17 17.37 -7.49
C SER A 148 -12.62 16.86 -6.16
N TRP A 149 -13.49 16.77 -5.15
CA TRP A 149 -13.19 16.08 -3.89
C TRP A 149 -13.00 14.57 -4.07
N ASP A 150 -13.47 14.01 -5.19
CA ASP A 150 -13.28 12.61 -5.55
C ASP A 150 -11.82 12.28 -5.97
N TYR A 151 -10.98 13.28 -6.23
CA TYR A 151 -9.67 13.06 -6.86
C TYR A 151 -8.59 12.77 -5.82
N ILE A 152 -8.65 11.54 -5.26
CA ILE A 152 -7.69 11.00 -4.30
C ILE A 152 -7.17 9.62 -4.76
N ASP A 153 -6.16 9.13 -4.10
CA ASP A 153 -5.61 7.77 -4.20
C ASP A 153 -5.16 7.37 -5.62
N PRO A 154 -4.26 8.12 -6.25
CA PRO A 154 -3.78 7.75 -7.58
C PRO A 154 -2.96 6.46 -7.53
N THR A 155 -3.23 5.55 -8.47
CA THR A 155 -2.40 4.37 -8.77
C THR A 155 -2.05 4.34 -10.25
N VAL A 156 -0.81 3.99 -10.55
CA VAL A 156 -0.33 3.91 -11.95
C VAL A 156 0.16 2.50 -12.25
N PHE A 157 -0.26 2.01 -13.38
CA PHE A 157 0.16 0.73 -13.92
C PHE A 157 0.73 0.90 -15.33
N ILE A 158 1.94 0.38 -15.55
CA ILE A 158 2.57 0.33 -16.87
C ILE A 158 2.44 -1.11 -17.36
N ASP A 159 1.74 -1.27 -18.49
CA ASP A 159 1.48 -2.58 -19.09
C ASP A 159 2.67 -3.08 -19.94
N ASP A 160 2.67 -4.38 -20.28
CA ASP A 160 3.74 -5.02 -21.04
C ASP A 160 3.92 -4.41 -22.45
N ASP A 161 2.88 -3.77 -23.00
CA ASP A 161 2.94 -3.04 -24.28
C ASP A 161 3.46 -1.60 -24.16
N GLY A 162 3.83 -1.19 -22.92
CA GLY A 162 4.36 0.12 -22.60
C GLY A 162 3.30 1.21 -22.38
N ARG A 163 2.01 0.91 -22.54
CA ARG A 163 0.95 1.88 -22.16
C ARG A 163 0.88 2.02 -20.65
N ALA A 164 0.68 3.24 -20.18
CA ALA A 164 0.54 3.54 -18.78
C ALA A 164 -0.89 4.03 -18.47
N TYR A 165 -1.46 3.52 -17.39
CA TYR A 165 -2.82 3.80 -16.96
C TYR A 165 -2.78 4.38 -15.56
N LEU A 166 -3.44 5.52 -15.36
CA LEU A 166 -3.67 6.15 -14.07
C LEU A 166 -5.11 5.89 -13.65
N TYR A 167 -5.29 5.38 -12.42
CA TYR A 167 -6.58 5.21 -11.76
C TYR A 167 -6.59 6.02 -10.48
N TRP A 168 -7.77 6.54 -10.08
CA TRP A 168 -7.95 7.27 -8.83
C TRP A 168 -9.42 7.36 -8.45
N GLY A 169 -9.69 7.75 -7.21
CA GLY A 169 -10.99 8.26 -6.81
C GLY A 169 -11.68 7.63 -5.61
N ASN A 170 -12.60 8.40 -5.01
CA ASN A 170 -13.50 8.04 -3.91
C ASN A 170 -14.78 8.89 -4.00
N PRO A 171 -15.99 8.33 -4.03
CA PRO A 171 -16.34 6.92 -4.19
C PRO A 171 -16.39 6.47 -5.65
N ASN A 172 -16.12 7.38 -6.57
CA ASN A 172 -16.09 7.09 -7.99
C ASN A 172 -14.66 6.64 -8.38
N ILE A 173 -14.55 5.68 -9.27
CA ILE A 173 -13.26 5.27 -9.80
C ILE A 173 -13.09 5.81 -11.22
N TYR A 174 -12.10 6.66 -11.40
CA TYR A 174 -11.71 7.26 -12.66
C TYR A 174 -10.47 6.59 -13.22
N TYR A 175 -10.27 6.72 -14.52
CA TYR A 175 -9.06 6.29 -15.20
C TYR A 175 -8.71 7.20 -16.37
N ALA A 176 -7.43 7.22 -16.71
CA ALA A 176 -6.92 7.80 -17.95
C ALA A 176 -5.68 7.03 -18.42
N GLU A 177 -5.43 7.01 -19.72
CA GLU A 177 -4.12 6.63 -20.24
C GLU A 177 -3.17 7.83 -20.08
N LEU A 178 -1.92 7.56 -19.75
CA LEU A 178 -0.86 8.57 -19.71
C LEU A 178 -0.14 8.62 -21.06
N ASN A 179 0.31 9.79 -21.47
CA ASN A 179 1.25 9.92 -22.57
C ASN A 179 2.63 9.35 -22.17
N ASP A 180 3.50 9.14 -23.14
CA ASP A 180 4.84 8.59 -22.92
C ASP A 180 5.73 9.44 -22.03
N ASP A 181 5.39 10.72 -21.86
CA ASP A 181 6.06 11.65 -20.96
C ASP A 181 5.75 11.39 -19.47
N MET A 182 4.73 10.57 -19.18
CA MET A 182 4.26 10.23 -17.82
C MET A 182 3.74 11.43 -16.99
N ILE A 183 3.61 12.60 -17.59
CA ILE A 183 3.22 13.85 -16.91
C ILE A 183 2.03 14.55 -17.59
N SER A 184 1.39 13.88 -18.53
CA SER A 184 0.18 14.36 -19.20
C SER A 184 -0.79 13.22 -19.51
N LEU A 185 -2.09 13.53 -19.47
CA LEU A 185 -3.16 12.56 -19.78
C LEU A 185 -3.31 12.43 -21.29
N LYS A 186 -3.58 11.21 -21.75
CA LYS A 186 -3.86 10.88 -23.14
C LYS A 186 -5.36 10.64 -23.33
N GLY A 187 -6.00 11.54 -24.08
CA GLY A 187 -7.43 11.45 -24.34
C GLY A 187 -8.30 11.92 -23.16
N GLU A 188 -9.51 11.41 -23.11
CA GLU A 188 -10.52 11.80 -22.11
C GLU A 188 -10.37 10.95 -20.83
N VAL A 189 -10.74 11.55 -19.70
CA VAL A 189 -10.87 10.83 -18.43
C VAL A 189 -12.13 9.97 -18.48
N GLY A 190 -11.96 8.68 -18.28
CA GLY A 190 -13.04 7.72 -18.16
C GLY A 190 -13.44 7.49 -16.70
N LYS A 191 -14.59 6.87 -16.50
CA LYS A 191 -15.10 6.43 -15.21
C LYS A 191 -15.53 4.98 -15.32
N LEU A 192 -15.12 4.13 -14.40
CA LEU A 192 -15.57 2.75 -14.36
C LEU A 192 -17.02 2.69 -13.87
N GLU A 193 -17.85 1.91 -14.56
CA GLU A 193 -19.18 1.63 -14.10
C GLU A 193 -19.13 0.61 -12.95
N GLN A 194 -19.69 1.02 -11.82
CA GLN A 194 -19.72 0.19 -10.61
C GLN A 194 -21.03 -0.59 -10.55
N THR A 195 -21.00 -1.81 -11.03
CA THR A 195 -22.12 -2.77 -10.98
C THR A 195 -21.87 -3.85 -9.94
N VAL A 196 -22.91 -4.59 -9.58
CA VAL A 196 -22.78 -5.77 -8.70
C VAL A 196 -21.84 -6.82 -9.32
N GLU A 197 -21.85 -6.96 -10.63
CA GLU A 197 -20.96 -7.88 -11.33
C GLU A 197 -19.50 -7.44 -11.25
N SER A 198 -19.23 -6.13 -11.40
CA SER A 198 -17.88 -5.60 -11.44
C SER A 198 -17.26 -5.39 -10.06
N PHE A 199 -18.04 -5.00 -9.04
CA PHE A 199 -17.53 -4.60 -7.72
C PHE A 199 -18.22 -5.29 -6.53
N GLY A 200 -19.17 -6.21 -6.77
CA GLY A 200 -19.89 -6.93 -5.73
C GLY A 200 -21.13 -6.17 -5.22
N ALA A 201 -21.92 -6.86 -4.43
CA ALA A 201 -23.14 -6.30 -3.85
C ALA A 201 -22.81 -5.51 -2.57
N PRO A 202 -23.44 -4.35 -2.35
CA PRO A 202 -23.33 -3.63 -1.08
C PRO A 202 -23.75 -4.52 0.08
N ASN A 203 -23.00 -4.50 1.19
CA ASN A 203 -23.40 -5.21 2.40
C ASN A 203 -24.51 -4.42 3.12
N PRO A 204 -25.76 -4.92 3.17
CA PRO A 204 -26.87 -4.18 3.78
C PRO A 204 -26.73 -4.04 5.33
N GLU A 205 -25.87 -4.83 5.96
CA GLU A 205 -25.62 -4.75 7.41
C GLU A 205 -24.61 -3.66 7.77
N LYS A 206 -23.77 -3.26 6.83
CA LYS A 206 -22.84 -2.13 6.98
C LYS A 206 -23.52 -0.82 6.58
N ARG A 207 -24.45 -0.34 7.39
CA ARG A 207 -24.98 1.01 7.24
C ARG A 207 -24.08 1.98 7.97
N VAL A 208 -23.15 2.61 7.29
CA VAL A 208 -22.61 3.89 7.74
C VAL A 208 -23.70 4.93 7.62
N LYS A 209 -24.04 5.58 8.71
CA LYS A 209 -25.28 6.35 8.92
C LYS A 209 -25.55 7.45 7.90
N ASP A 210 -24.56 7.91 7.15
CA ASP A 210 -24.65 9.06 6.26
C ASP A 210 -23.93 8.90 4.92
N VAL A 211 -23.36 7.73 4.61
CA VAL A 211 -22.65 7.54 3.34
C VAL A 211 -23.51 6.71 2.40
N LYS A 212 -23.89 7.33 1.28
CA LYS A 212 -24.61 6.70 0.16
C LYS A 212 -23.67 5.84 -0.68
N TYR A 213 -22.87 4.96 -0.06
CA TYR A 213 -22.11 3.98 -0.82
C TYR A 213 -23.09 2.95 -1.37
N LYS A 214 -23.37 3.09 -2.65
CA LYS A 214 -24.23 2.14 -3.37
C LYS A 214 -23.49 0.86 -3.72
N ASP A 215 -22.15 0.90 -3.75
CA ASP A 215 -21.30 -0.12 -4.32
C ASP A 215 -20.25 -0.58 -3.31
N THR A 216 -19.58 -1.70 -3.59
CA THR A 216 -18.56 -2.25 -2.72
C THR A 216 -17.28 -1.40 -2.70
N TYR A 217 -16.90 -0.81 -3.84
CA TYR A 217 -15.76 0.09 -3.95
C TYR A 217 -15.93 1.33 -3.06
N THR A 218 -14.89 1.67 -2.33
CA THR A 218 -14.81 2.90 -1.53
C THR A 218 -13.70 3.80 -2.05
N GLU A 219 -12.44 3.33 -2.04
CA GLU A 219 -11.25 4.11 -2.39
C GLU A 219 -10.03 3.20 -2.61
N GLY A 220 -8.84 3.78 -2.73
CA GLY A 220 -7.57 3.06 -2.72
C GLY A 220 -7.42 2.03 -3.85
N PRO A 221 -7.65 2.38 -5.14
CA PRO A 221 -7.47 1.42 -6.21
C PRO A 221 -5.99 1.04 -6.35
N TRP A 222 -5.72 -0.24 -6.59
CA TRP A 222 -4.41 -0.76 -6.92
C TRP A 222 -4.52 -1.72 -8.10
N LEU A 223 -3.87 -1.40 -9.23
CA LEU A 223 -3.86 -2.28 -10.39
C LEU A 223 -2.60 -3.15 -10.38
N HIS A 224 -2.81 -4.45 -10.50
CA HIS A 224 -1.76 -5.47 -10.57
C HIS A 224 -2.00 -6.41 -11.75
N LYS A 225 -0.92 -6.92 -12.35
CA LYS A 225 -1.00 -7.91 -13.44
C LYS A 225 -0.17 -9.13 -13.11
N ARG A 226 -0.75 -10.30 -13.32
CA ARG A 226 -0.06 -11.57 -13.17
C ARG A 226 -0.59 -12.60 -14.17
N GLU A 227 0.32 -13.31 -14.87
CA GLU A 227 -0.03 -14.38 -15.82
C GLU A 227 -1.09 -13.96 -16.86
N GLY A 228 -1.00 -12.72 -17.35
CA GLY A 228 -1.91 -12.16 -18.35
C GLY A 228 -3.29 -11.76 -17.84
N LYS A 229 -3.54 -11.86 -16.52
CA LYS A 229 -4.77 -11.38 -15.88
C LYS A 229 -4.51 -10.08 -15.11
N TYR A 230 -5.51 -9.21 -15.10
CA TYR A 230 -5.47 -7.94 -14.38
C TYR A 230 -6.32 -8.07 -13.12
N TYR A 231 -5.81 -7.50 -12.05
CA TYR A 231 -6.41 -7.50 -10.72
C TYR A 231 -6.54 -6.05 -10.28
N LEU A 232 -7.75 -5.59 -10.08
CA LEU A 232 -8.03 -4.30 -9.47
C LEU A 232 -8.42 -4.54 -8.02
N LEU A 233 -7.51 -4.20 -7.10
CA LEU A 233 -7.73 -4.27 -5.66
C LEU A 233 -8.19 -2.91 -5.16
N TYR A 234 -8.98 -2.88 -4.09
CA TYR A 234 -9.51 -1.62 -3.56
C TYR A 234 -10.01 -1.78 -2.12
N ALA A 235 -10.02 -0.68 -1.38
CA ALA A 235 -10.77 -0.57 -0.14
C ALA A 235 -12.28 -0.58 -0.46
N ALA A 236 -13.04 -1.31 0.34
CA ALA A 236 -14.42 -1.63 0.05
C ALA A 236 -15.32 -1.56 1.27
N GLY A 237 -16.62 -1.37 1.02
CA GLY A 237 -17.70 -1.49 1.99
C GLY A 237 -17.93 -0.25 2.86
N GLY A 238 -17.28 0.86 2.58
CA GLY A 238 -17.29 2.05 3.43
C GLY A 238 -16.59 1.80 4.78
N VAL A 239 -16.53 2.81 5.62
CA VAL A 239 -15.86 2.73 6.93
C VAL A 239 -16.71 1.93 7.93
N PRO A 240 -16.14 0.93 8.66
CA PRO A 240 -14.78 0.40 8.51
C PRO A 240 -14.60 -0.43 7.22
N GLU A 241 -13.42 -0.30 6.61
CA GLU A 241 -13.09 -0.87 5.32
C GLU A 241 -12.51 -2.27 5.40
N HIS A 242 -12.78 -3.04 4.36
CA HIS A 242 -12.08 -4.27 4.03
C HIS A 242 -11.41 -4.13 2.65
N ILE A 243 -10.54 -5.05 2.26
CA ILE A 243 -9.98 -5.07 0.91
C ILE A 243 -10.67 -6.15 0.08
N ALA A 244 -11.17 -5.72 -1.07
CA ALA A 244 -11.76 -6.58 -2.09
C ALA A 244 -11.02 -6.44 -3.42
N TYR A 245 -11.38 -7.27 -4.40
CA TYR A 245 -10.79 -7.17 -5.72
C TYR A 245 -11.72 -7.65 -6.82
N SER A 246 -11.41 -7.19 -8.03
CA SER A 246 -12.01 -7.63 -9.28
C SER A 246 -10.93 -8.06 -10.26
N MET A 247 -11.26 -8.98 -11.16
CA MET A 247 -10.36 -9.47 -12.20
C MET A 247 -10.88 -9.12 -13.59
N SER A 248 -9.95 -9.02 -14.56
CA SER A 248 -10.26 -8.77 -15.97
C SER A 248 -9.19 -9.38 -16.88
N ASP A 249 -9.51 -9.47 -18.18
CA ASP A 249 -8.57 -9.80 -19.27
C ASP A 249 -7.87 -8.57 -19.86
N GLY A 250 -8.24 -7.36 -19.41
CA GLY A 250 -7.65 -6.11 -19.87
C GLY A 250 -7.57 -5.06 -18.78
N PRO A 251 -6.69 -4.04 -18.93
CA PRO A 251 -6.48 -3.03 -17.89
C PRO A 251 -7.72 -2.15 -17.62
N LEU A 252 -8.64 -2.04 -18.56
CA LEU A 252 -9.86 -1.22 -18.44
C LEU A 252 -11.13 -2.05 -18.24
N GLY A 253 -11.00 -3.35 -17.99
CA GLY A 253 -12.12 -4.27 -17.82
C GLY A 253 -12.52 -4.99 -19.13
N PRO A 254 -13.70 -5.60 -19.22
CA PRO A 254 -14.74 -5.59 -18.17
C PRO A 254 -14.27 -6.29 -16.88
N TRP A 255 -14.62 -5.70 -15.75
CA TRP A 255 -14.25 -6.21 -14.44
C TRP A 255 -15.27 -7.22 -13.92
N LYS A 256 -14.78 -8.23 -13.21
CA LYS A 256 -15.59 -9.22 -12.52
C LYS A 256 -15.16 -9.27 -11.05
N TYR A 257 -16.10 -9.04 -10.15
CA TYR A 257 -15.88 -9.15 -8.71
C TYR A 257 -15.50 -10.57 -8.32
N MET A 258 -14.45 -10.72 -7.54
CA MET A 258 -13.90 -12.01 -7.12
C MET A 258 -14.04 -12.29 -5.63
N GLY A 259 -14.29 -11.26 -4.82
CA GLY A 259 -14.44 -11.40 -3.37
C GLY A 259 -13.50 -10.53 -2.57
N GLU A 260 -13.45 -10.82 -1.27
CA GLU A 260 -12.59 -10.14 -0.32
C GLU A 260 -11.21 -10.82 -0.29
N ILE A 261 -10.16 -9.99 -0.19
CA ILE A 261 -8.78 -10.45 0.08
C ILE A 261 -8.49 -10.35 1.57
N MET A 262 -8.78 -9.19 2.15
CA MET A 262 -8.62 -8.94 3.57
C MET A 262 -9.98 -8.53 4.15
N PRO A 263 -10.73 -9.47 4.75
CA PRO A 263 -12.00 -9.17 5.42
C PRO A 263 -11.81 -8.21 6.56
N LEU A 264 -12.89 -7.66 7.10
CA LEU A 264 -12.84 -6.84 8.31
C LEU A 264 -12.13 -7.59 9.45
N GLN A 265 -11.09 -6.96 9.98
CA GLN A 265 -10.27 -7.48 11.06
C GLN A 265 -9.99 -6.36 12.06
N ASP A 266 -9.60 -6.73 13.28
CA ASP A 266 -9.10 -5.77 14.26
C ASP A 266 -7.68 -5.32 13.89
N THR A 267 -7.56 -4.47 12.89
CA THR A 267 -6.29 -3.84 12.51
C THR A 267 -5.99 -2.60 13.36
N GLY A 268 -6.93 -2.09 14.15
CA GLY A 268 -6.81 -0.82 14.86
C GLY A 268 -7.06 0.42 14.00
N SER A 269 -7.21 0.25 12.67
CA SER A 269 -7.61 1.31 11.75
C SER A 269 -9.03 1.05 11.24
N PHE A 270 -9.76 2.11 10.93
CA PHE A 270 -11.08 2.03 10.30
C PHE A 270 -11.03 2.21 8.78
N THR A 271 -9.89 2.67 8.23
CA THR A 271 -9.59 2.66 6.80
C THR A 271 -8.62 1.54 6.47
N ASN A 272 -8.55 1.17 5.19
CA ASN A 272 -7.55 0.24 4.68
C ASN A 272 -7.09 0.69 3.29
N HIS A 273 -5.82 0.43 2.97
CA HIS A 273 -5.23 0.73 1.67
C HIS A 273 -4.18 -0.32 1.38
N CYS A 274 -4.19 -0.89 0.18
CA CYS A 274 -3.30 -2.01 -0.12
C CYS A 274 -2.40 -1.76 -1.32
N GLY A 275 -1.25 -2.46 -1.32
CA GLY A 275 -0.39 -2.63 -2.47
C GLY A 275 0.07 -4.07 -2.59
N VAL A 276 0.17 -4.59 -3.80
CA VAL A 276 0.63 -5.96 -4.07
C VAL A 276 1.86 -5.93 -4.94
N ILE A 277 2.84 -6.76 -4.62
CA ILE A 277 4.05 -6.88 -5.41
C ILE A 277 4.64 -8.28 -5.33
N ASP A 278 5.23 -8.75 -6.45
CA ASP A 278 6.07 -9.93 -6.47
C ASP A 278 7.53 -9.53 -6.27
N TYR A 279 8.21 -10.20 -5.34
CA TYR A 279 9.60 -9.93 -5.03
C TYR A 279 10.36 -11.21 -4.68
N LYS A 280 11.46 -11.48 -5.39
CA LYS A 280 12.33 -12.65 -5.20
C LYS A 280 11.57 -13.97 -5.14
N GLY A 281 10.60 -14.15 -6.04
CA GLY A 281 9.81 -15.37 -6.18
C GLY A 281 8.69 -15.56 -5.15
N ASN A 282 8.40 -14.55 -4.36
CA ASN A 282 7.29 -14.52 -3.41
C ASN A 282 6.35 -13.35 -3.73
N SER A 283 5.09 -13.47 -3.31
CA SER A 283 4.08 -12.41 -3.44
C SER A 283 3.79 -11.81 -2.07
N TYR A 284 3.71 -10.48 -2.02
CA TYR A 284 3.54 -9.70 -0.80
C TYR A 284 2.34 -8.77 -0.93
N PHE A 285 1.58 -8.71 0.15
CA PHE A 285 0.43 -7.83 0.32
C PHE A 285 0.75 -6.82 1.42
N PHE A 286 0.87 -5.56 1.03
CA PHE A 286 1.07 -4.43 1.93
C PHE A 286 -0.26 -3.81 2.29
N TYR A 287 -0.41 -3.38 3.53
CA TYR A 287 -1.60 -2.72 4.05
C TYR A 287 -1.21 -1.81 5.22
N HIS A 288 -2.16 -1.14 5.85
CA HIS A 288 -1.86 -0.39 7.06
C HIS A 288 -2.68 -0.88 8.27
N THR A 289 -2.15 -0.59 9.46
CA THR A 289 -2.71 -0.96 10.76
C THR A 289 -2.55 0.21 11.74
N GLY A 290 -3.42 0.33 12.72
CA GLY A 290 -3.31 1.27 13.84
C GLY A 290 -2.65 0.66 15.09
N LYS A 291 -1.85 -0.41 14.97
CA LYS A 291 -1.33 -1.19 16.12
C LYS A 291 0.01 -0.70 16.66
N LEU A 292 0.66 0.29 16.06
CA LEU A 292 1.80 0.94 16.68
C LEU A 292 1.36 1.62 17.99
N PRO A 293 2.18 1.61 19.07
CA PRO A 293 1.84 2.32 20.30
C PRO A 293 1.49 3.79 20.04
N GLY A 294 0.33 4.22 20.50
CA GLY A 294 -0.23 5.55 20.21
C GLY A 294 -0.95 5.66 18.85
N GLY A 295 -0.98 4.58 18.08
CA GLY A 295 -1.67 4.53 16.80
C GLY A 295 -3.18 4.38 16.88
N GLY A 296 -3.83 4.35 15.73
CA GLY A 296 -5.29 4.27 15.57
C GLY A 296 -5.69 4.60 14.13
N GLY A 297 -6.92 5.07 13.95
CA GLY A 297 -7.44 5.41 12.63
C GLY A 297 -6.77 6.62 11.96
N PHE A 298 -6.14 7.50 12.74
CA PHE A 298 -5.37 8.67 12.26
C PHE A 298 -3.89 8.61 12.66
N GLY A 299 -3.41 7.43 13.06
CA GLY A 299 -2.01 7.13 13.35
C GLY A 299 -1.74 5.72 12.84
N ARG A 300 -1.76 5.59 11.52
CA ARG A 300 -1.68 4.31 10.81
C ARG A 300 -0.23 3.90 10.60
N SER A 301 0.03 2.63 10.41
CA SER A 301 1.39 2.10 10.21
C SER A 301 1.41 0.94 9.22
N THR A 302 2.39 0.94 8.33
CA THR A 302 2.54 -0.04 7.25
C THR A 302 2.86 -1.43 7.78
N ALA A 303 2.12 -2.40 7.29
CA ALA A 303 2.29 -3.83 7.54
C ALA A 303 2.39 -4.61 6.23
N VAL A 304 2.90 -5.83 6.29
CA VAL A 304 3.09 -6.70 5.13
C VAL A 304 2.85 -8.16 5.48
N GLU A 305 2.16 -8.88 4.60
CA GLU A 305 1.98 -10.32 4.66
C GLU A 305 2.51 -10.97 3.39
N GLN A 306 3.13 -12.15 3.52
CA GLN A 306 3.47 -13.00 2.40
C GLN A 306 2.30 -13.92 2.09
N PHE A 307 1.98 -14.10 0.82
CA PHE A 307 0.91 -14.99 0.40
C PHE A 307 1.29 -15.81 -0.83
N LYS A 308 0.45 -16.79 -1.15
CA LYS A 308 0.51 -17.55 -2.40
C LYS A 308 -0.87 -17.51 -3.04
N TYR A 309 -0.91 -17.20 -4.34
CA TYR A 309 -2.15 -17.30 -5.11
C TYR A 309 -2.72 -18.71 -5.05
N ASN A 310 -4.03 -18.83 -5.10
CA ASN A 310 -4.72 -20.11 -5.28
C ASN A 310 -4.36 -20.72 -6.66
N ALA A 311 -4.60 -22.00 -6.84
CA ALA A 311 -4.27 -22.72 -8.08
C ALA A 311 -4.99 -22.16 -9.32
N ASP A 312 -6.13 -21.48 -9.14
CA ASP A 312 -6.89 -20.80 -10.18
C ASP A 312 -6.49 -19.35 -10.42
N GLY A 313 -5.42 -18.88 -9.76
CA GLY A 313 -4.92 -17.52 -9.85
C GLY A 313 -5.63 -16.50 -8.97
N THR A 314 -6.63 -16.90 -8.19
CA THR A 314 -7.32 -16.01 -7.26
C THR A 314 -6.47 -15.71 -6.01
N PHE A 315 -6.80 -14.63 -5.30
CA PHE A 315 -6.20 -14.34 -4.00
C PHE A 315 -6.76 -15.26 -2.91
N PRO A 316 -5.91 -15.72 -1.96
CA PRO A 316 -6.40 -16.29 -0.71
C PRO A 316 -6.93 -15.18 0.21
N ILE A 317 -7.64 -15.56 1.26
CA ILE A 317 -7.89 -14.63 2.38
C ILE A 317 -6.58 -14.37 3.12
N ILE A 318 -6.28 -13.09 3.32
CA ILE A 318 -5.09 -12.61 4.03
C ILE A 318 -5.51 -12.08 5.40
N ASN A 319 -4.89 -12.62 6.44
CA ASN A 319 -5.11 -12.18 7.82
C ASN A 319 -3.95 -11.27 8.25
N ALA A 320 -4.29 -10.16 8.91
CA ALA A 320 -3.31 -9.28 9.51
C ALA A 320 -2.60 -10.00 10.68
N THR A 321 -1.27 -10.00 10.65
CA THR A 321 -0.44 -10.62 11.70
C THR A 321 0.49 -9.61 12.37
N ARG A 322 0.98 -9.94 13.55
CA ARG A 322 2.04 -9.18 14.23
C ARG A 322 3.42 -9.70 13.85
N GLU A 323 3.50 -10.95 13.42
CA GLU A 323 4.73 -11.65 13.09
C GLU A 323 5.37 -11.11 11.82
N GLY A 324 4.55 -10.63 10.87
CA GLY A 324 5.03 -10.14 9.58
C GLY A 324 5.62 -11.24 8.71
N VAL A 325 6.72 -10.95 8.00
CA VAL A 325 7.28 -11.85 6.99
C VAL A 325 8.68 -12.34 7.34
N SER A 326 9.03 -13.53 6.84
CA SER A 326 10.36 -14.10 6.97
C SER A 326 11.37 -13.45 5.99
N PRO A 327 12.68 -13.48 6.30
CA PRO A 327 13.71 -13.00 5.39
C PRO A 327 13.67 -13.72 4.04
N VAL A 328 13.90 -12.96 2.95
CA VAL A 328 14.01 -13.49 1.60
C VAL A 328 15.37 -13.16 0.97
N GLY A 329 15.91 -14.11 0.20
CA GLY A 329 17.15 -13.90 -0.56
C GLY A 329 18.43 -13.81 0.28
N THR A 330 18.41 -14.19 1.54
CA THR A 330 19.60 -14.49 2.30
C THR A 330 20.15 -15.80 1.73
N LEU A 331 21.19 -15.70 0.89
CA LEU A 331 21.96 -16.88 0.52
C LEU A 331 22.47 -17.50 1.82
N ASN A 332 22.17 -18.78 2.00
CA ASN A 332 22.80 -19.58 3.03
C ASN A 332 24.32 -19.44 2.84
N PRO A 333 25.11 -18.92 3.79
CA PRO A 333 26.54 -18.69 3.60
C PRO A 333 27.36 -19.98 3.59
N TYR A 334 26.73 -21.15 3.41
CA TYR A 334 27.39 -22.46 3.35
C TYR A 334 26.96 -23.29 2.14
#